data_62fef47b1a4f36778422b60fd57b40b7
#
_entry.id   62fef47b1a4f36778422b60fd57b40b7
#
_cell.length_a   1.000
_cell.length_b   1.000
_cell.length_c   1.000
_cell.angle_alpha   90.00
_cell.angle_beta   90.00
_cell.angle_gamma   90.00
#
_symmetry.space_group_name_H-M   'P 1'
#
loop_
_entity.id
_entity.type
_entity.pdbx_description
1 polymer ?
#
loop_
_entity_poly.entity_id
_entity_poly.type
_entity_poly.pdbx_seq_one_letter_code
_entity_poly.pdbx_strand_id
1 'polypeptide(L)'
;MKNIWNAALSVAAAVMGAAALVISLCRIEPVTTEWLGILVGTLALITSVLLGWQLFSIINLRTMESKLKSLEEASRKGDSASIGKAYDGIATLYITSLPDSSKTQQEVISSHIFTALAMAMQSEAGNFEYCESTIGHLLKMDITNLELNEGQRNNIFGIAVRISSQNKISNFPEYIKWVAALR
;
A
#
# COMPACT_ATOMS: atom_id res chain seq x y z
N MET A 1 -1.29 -8.02 -22.13
CA MET A 1 -2.46 -8.20 -23.03
C MET A 1 -2.21 -9.16 -24.18
N LYS A 2 -1.06 -9.13 -24.88
CA LYS A 2 -0.76 -10.07 -26.01
C LYS A 2 -0.88 -11.56 -25.66
N ASN A 3 -0.45 -11.98 -24.46
CA ASN A 3 -0.47 -13.40 -24.08
C ASN A 3 -1.89 -13.97 -23.83
N ILE A 4 -2.82 -13.13 -23.40
CA ILE A 4 -4.22 -13.55 -23.14
C ILE A 4 -4.94 -13.79 -24.50
N TRP A 5 -4.69 -12.95 -25.50
CA TRP A 5 -5.22 -13.12 -26.83
C TRP A 5 -4.68 -14.39 -27.52
N ASN A 6 -3.39 -14.68 -27.36
CA ASN A 6 -2.79 -15.90 -27.91
C ASN A 6 -3.34 -17.16 -27.24
N ALA A 7 -3.57 -17.13 -25.93
CA ALA A 7 -4.21 -18.24 -25.23
C ALA A 7 -5.68 -18.44 -25.65
N ALA A 8 -6.44 -17.36 -25.78
CA ALA A 8 -7.82 -17.42 -26.27
C ALA A 8 -7.91 -17.96 -27.71
N LEU A 9 -7.01 -17.52 -28.59
CA LEU A 9 -6.91 -18.01 -29.98
C LEU A 9 -6.54 -19.50 -30.04
N SER A 10 -5.61 -19.97 -29.21
CA SER A 10 -5.21 -21.38 -29.18
C SER A 10 -6.34 -22.29 -28.68
N VAL A 11 -7.10 -21.84 -27.68
CA VAL A 11 -8.29 -22.56 -27.18
C VAL A 11 -9.38 -22.60 -28.26
N ALA A 12 -9.66 -21.47 -28.90
CA ALA A 12 -10.63 -21.43 -30.01
C ALA A 12 -10.23 -22.35 -31.17
N ALA A 13 -8.94 -22.36 -31.54
CA ALA A 13 -8.42 -23.25 -32.57
C ALA A 13 -8.54 -24.73 -32.18
N ALA A 14 -8.28 -25.09 -30.93
CA ALA A 14 -8.43 -26.45 -30.42
C ALA A 14 -9.89 -26.91 -30.44
N VAL A 15 -10.83 -26.03 -30.05
CA VAL A 15 -12.29 -26.33 -30.09
C VAL A 15 -12.78 -26.49 -31.51
N MET A 16 -12.34 -25.61 -32.44
CA MET A 16 -12.70 -25.74 -33.87
C MET A 16 -12.10 -27.00 -34.50
N GLY A 17 -10.88 -27.37 -34.14
CA GLY A 17 -10.23 -28.59 -34.59
C GLY A 17 -10.93 -29.85 -34.11
N ALA A 18 -11.36 -29.88 -32.83
CA ALA A 18 -12.13 -30.96 -32.26
C ALA A 18 -13.52 -31.09 -32.94
N ALA A 19 -14.19 -29.97 -33.16
CA ALA A 19 -15.48 -29.93 -33.87
C ALA A 19 -15.36 -30.44 -35.32
N ALA A 20 -14.33 -30.04 -36.03
CA ALA A 20 -14.04 -30.48 -37.39
C ALA A 20 -13.74 -32.00 -37.47
N LEU A 21 -13.03 -32.54 -36.46
CA LEU A 21 -12.73 -33.98 -36.35
C LEU A 21 -14.03 -34.79 -36.12
N VAL A 22 -14.91 -34.29 -35.21
CA VAL A 22 -16.19 -34.91 -34.95
C VAL A 22 -17.09 -34.91 -36.19
N ILE A 23 -17.18 -33.81 -36.93
CA ILE A 23 -17.95 -33.71 -38.19
C ILE A 23 -17.38 -34.63 -39.25
N SER A 24 -16.04 -34.75 -39.35
CA SER A 24 -15.37 -35.66 -40.29
C SER A 24 -15.68 -37.15 -39.99
N LEU A 25 -15.70 -37.51 -38.72
CA LEU A 25 -16.05 -38.87 -38.29
C LEU A 25 -17.54 -39.21 -38.49
N CYS A 26 -18.41 -38.22 -38.28
CA CYS A 26 -19.87 -38.42 -38.52
C CYS A 26 -20.24 -38.58 -40.02
N ARG A 27 -19.37 -38.24 -40.96
CA ARG A 27 -19.64 -38.31 -42.38
C ARG A 27 -19.48 -39.70 -42.96
N ILE A 28 -18.98 -40.68 -42.20
CA ILE A 28 -18.60 -42.00 -42.68
C ILE A 28 -19.65 -43.08 -42.40
N GLU A 29 -20.52 -42.88 -41.37
CA GLU A 29 -21.59 -43.86 -41.04
C GLU A 29 -22.90 -43.18 -40.56
N PRO A 30 -24.08 -43.82 -40.74
CA PRO A 30 -25.32 -43.27 -40.21
C PRO A 30 -25.27 -43.20 -38.68
N VAL A 31 -25.49 -42.01 -38.15
CA VAL A 31 -25.45 -41.73 -36.70
C VAL A 31 -26.47 -42.58 -35.97
N THR A 32 -26.02 -43.63 -35.29
CA THR A 32 -26.86 -44.43 -34.39
C THR A 32 -27.06 -43.67 -33.09
N THR A 33 -28.15 -43.93 -32.36
CA THR A 33 -28.46 -43.32 -31.06
C THR A 33 -27.34 -43.52 -30.02
N GLU A 34 -26.56 -44.57 -30.10
CA GLU A 34 -25.39 -44.85 -29.26
C GLU A 34 -24.25 -43.87 -29.53
N TRP A 35 -23.95 -43.55 -30.77
CA TRP A 35 -22.95 -42.56 -31.15
C TRP A 35 -23.30 -41.15 -30.68
N LEU A 36 -24.58 -40.81 -30.72
CA LEU A 36 -25.08 -39.52 -30.23
C LEU A 36 -24.86 -39.37 -28.73
N GLY A 37 -25.05 -40.44 -27.95
CA GLY A 37 -24.76 -40.49 -26.51
C GLY A 37 -23.28 -40.27 -26.18
N ILE A 38 -22.37 -40.92 -26.93
CA ILE A 38 -20.92 -40.74 -26.77
C ILE A 38 -20.50 -39.31 -27.08
N LEU A 39 -21.06 -38.73 -28.14
CA LEU A 39 -20.74 -37.38 -28.58
C LEU A 39 -21.19 -36.32 -27.57
N VAL A 40 -22.41 -36.44 -27.05
CA VAL A 40 -22.94 -35.57 -25.98
C VAL A 40 -22.16 -35.75 -24.68
N GLY A 41 -21.81 -36.95 -24.30
CA GLY A 41 -20.99 -37.25 -23.13
C GLY A 41 -19.60 -36.64 -23.22
N THR A 42 -18.96 -36.76 -24.39
CA THR A 42 -17.62 -36.16 -24.62
C THR A 42 -17.65 -34.61 -24.58
N LEU A 43 -18.69 -34.01 -25.20
CA LEU A 43 -18.90 -32.56 -25.16
C LEU A 43 -19.15 -32.05 -23.72
N ALA A 44 -19.95 -32.77 -22.95
CA ALA A 44 -20.22 -32.46 -21.55
C ALA A 44 -18.95 -32.52 -20.69
N LEU A 45 -18.09 -33.51 -20.92
CA LEU A 45 -16.82 -33.67 -20.22
C LEU A 45 -15.84 -32.54 -20.55
N ILE A 46 -15.69 -32.21 -21.83
CA ILE A 46 -14.82 -31.08 -22.28
C ILE A 46 -15.32 -29.77 -21.68
N THR A 47 -16.63 -29.54 -21.72
CA THR A 47 -17.22 -28.30 -21.16
C THR A 47 -16.99 -28.22 -19.65
N SER A 48 -17.12 -29.33 -18.92
CA SER A 48 -16.87 -29.38 -17.47
C SER A 48 -15.40 -29.07 -17.13
N VAL A 49 -14.45 -29.61 -17.91
CA VAL A 49 -13.01 -29.31 -17.72
C VAL A 49 -12.70 -27.85 -18.02
N LEU A 50 -13.26 -27.27 -19.07
CA LEU A 50 -13.08 -25.87 -19.42
C LEU A 50 -13.64 -24.94 -18.35
N LEU A 51 -14.84 -25.22 -17.83
CA LEU A 51 -15.43 -24.46 -16.73
C LEU A 51 -14.61 -24.56 -15.45
N GLY A 52 -14.14 -25.75 -15.09
CA GLY A 52 -13.26 -25.98 -13.96
C GLY A 52 -11.95 -25.17 -14.08
N TRP A 53 -11.33 -25.16 -15.27
CA TRP A 53 -10.13 -24.38 -15.56
C TRP A 53 -10.38 -22.87 -15.44
N GLN A 54 -11.51 -22.37 -15.95
CA GLN A 54 -11.87 -20.95 -15.85
C GLN A 54 -12.06 -20.52 -14.40
N LEU A 55 -12.78 -21.31 -13.59
CA LEU A 55 -12.97 -21.05 -12.16
C LEU A 55 -11.63 -21.05 -11.42
N PHE A 56 -10.77 -22.03 -11.66
CA PHE A 56 -9.43 -22.08 -11.07
C PHE A 56 -8.59 -20.86 -11.45
N SER A 57 -8.63 -20.43 -12.71
CA SER A 57 -7.91 -19.25 -13.20
C SER A 57 -8.39 -17.97 -12.53
N ILE A 58 -9.71 -17.80 -12.34
CA ILE A 58 -10.29 -16.63 -11.66
C ILE A 58 -9.88 -16.58 -10.18
N ILE A 59 -9.91 -17.71 -9.49
CA ILE A 59 -9.50 -17.81 -8.09
C ILE A 59 -8.03 -17.47 -7.94
N ASN A 60 -7.18 -17.98 -8.83
CA ASN A 60 -5.74 -17.73 -8.81
C ASN A 60 -5.41 -16.25 -9.08
N LEU A 61 -6.11 -15.62 -10.02
CA LEU A 61 -5.96 -14.18 -10.30
C LEU A 61 -6.33 -13.31 -9.10
N ARG A 62 -7.44 -13.60 -8.41
CA ARG A 62 -7.84 -12.88 -7.19
C ARG A 62 -6.81 -13.02 -6.06
N THR A 63 -6.25 -14.21 -5.90
CA THR A 63 -5.21 -14.48 -4.90
C THR A 63 -3.92 -13.72 -5.23
N MET A 64 -3.54 -13.63 -6.51
CA MET A 64 -2.39 -12.84 -6.95
C MET A 64 -2.62 -11.33 -6.75
N GLU A 65 -3.80 -10.83 -7.04
CA GLU A 65 -4.15 -9.42 -6.82
C GLU A 65 -4.08 -9.04 -5.33
N SER A 66 -4.59 -9.88 -4.44
CA SER A 66 -4.51 -9.63 -2.99
C SER A 66 -3.06 -9.64 -2.48
N LYS A 67 -2.22 -10.54 -2.99
CA LYS A 67 -0.79 -10.59 -2.67
C LYS A 67 -0.05 -9.36 -3.18
N LEU A 68 -0.35 -8.88 -4.40
CA LEU A 68 0.24 -7.67 -4.96
C LEU A 68 -0.10 -6.44 -4.10
N LYS A 69 -1.36 -6.28 -3.71
CA LYS A 69 -1.79 -5.18 -2.82
C LYS A 69 -1.08 -5.22 -1.46
N SER A 70 -0.93 -6.41 -0.88
CA SER A 70 -0.21 -6.55 0.40
C SER A 70 1.29 -6.23 0.28
N LEU A 71 1.93 -6.60 -0.83
CA LEU A 71 3.33 -6.28 -1.11
C LEU A 71 3.53 -4.77 -1.35
N GLU A 72 2.62 -4.15 -2.11
CA GLU A 72 2.64 -2.70 -2.34
C GLU A 72 2.48 -1.92 -1.02
N GLU A 73 1.56 -2.33 -0.16
CA GLU A 73 1.38 -1.73 1.16
C GLU A 73 2.60 -1.93 2.07
N ALA A 74 3.21 -3.12 2.06
CA ALA A 74 4.43 -3.40 2.82
C ALA A 74 5.61 -2.56 2.32
N SER A 75 5.78 -2.41 1.00
CA SER A 75 6.81 -1.56 0.39
C SER A 75 6.60 -0.10 0.80
N ARG A 76 5.38 0.42 0.67
CA ARG A 76 5.05 1.80 1.05
C ARG A 76 5.35 2.08 2.53
N LYS A 77 5.00 1.16 3.43
CA LYS A 77 5.33 1.30 4.86
C LYS A 77 6.83 1.29 5.12
N GLY A 78 7.58 0.45 4.40
CA GLY A 78 9.05 0.41 4.49
C GLY A 78 9.69 1.72 4.03
N ASP A 79 9.20 2.30 2.94
CA ASP A 79 9.68 3.57 2.41
C ASP A 79 9.36 4.72 3.38
N SER A 80 8.14 4.79 3.92
CA SER A 80 7.75 5.79 4.91
C SER A 80 8.60 5.70 6.18
N ALA A 81 8.89 4.49 6.67
CA ALA A 81 9.77 4.30 7.83
C ALA A 81 11.18 4.80 7.58
N SER A 82 11.73 4.54 6.40
CA SER A 82 13.08 4.97 6.00
C SER A 82 13.18 6.50 5.87
N ILE A 83 12.20 7.12 5.23
CA ILE A 83 12.10 8.57 5.11
C ILE A 83 11.93 9.22 6.50
N GLY A 84 11.10 8.64 7.36
CA GLY A 84 10.92 9.11 8.73
C GLY A 84 12.21 9.10 9.54
N LYS A 85 13.03 8.06 9.43
CA LYS A 85 14.36 8.00 10.06
C LYS A 85 15.33 9.05 9.51
N ALA A 86 15.27 9.34 8.21
CA ALA A 86 16.10 10.39 7.62
C ALA A 86 15.72 11.77 8.16
N TYR A 87 14.43 12.08 8.28
CA TYR A 87 13.99 13.34 8.89
C TYR A 87 14.35 13.44 10.36
N ASP A 88 14.25 12.36 11.13
CA ASP A 88 14.69 12.31 12.53
C ASP A 88 16.20 12.56 12.65
N GLY A 89 17.01 11.96 11.78
CA GLY A 89 18.44 12.24 11.68
C GLY A 89 18.75 13.72 11.41
N ILE A 90 18.02 14.35 10.48
CA ILE A 90 18.15 15.78 10.18
C ILE A 90 17.76 16.63 11.39
N ALA A 91 16.61 16.33 12.04
CA ALA A 91 16.19 17.03 13.25
C ALA A 91 17.25 16.96 14.35
N THR A 92 17.82 15.78 14.56
CA THR A 92 18.89 15.53 15.53
C THR A 92 20.13 16.35 15.21
N LEU A 93 20.54 16.46 13.94
CA LEU A 93 21.66 17.28 13.53
C LEU A 93 21.46 18.76 13.89
N TYR A 94 20.28 19.32 13.70
CA TYR A 94 19.98 20.69 14.10
C TYR A 94 20.04 20.90 15.62
N ILE A 95 19.75 19.87 16.42
CA ILE A 95 19.80 19.95 17.88
C ILE A 95 21.23 19.75 18.41
N THR A 96 22.01 18.83 17.80
CA THR A 96 23.29 18.37 18.37
C THR A 96 24.53 19.04 17.75
N SER A 97 24.40 19.61 16.54
CA SER A 97 25.56 20.15 15.80
C SER A 97 26.19 21.42 16.39
N LEU A 98 25.45 22.15 17.22
CA LEU A 98 25.91 23.39 17.81
C LEU A 98 25.75 23.40 19.34
N PRO A 99 26.66 24.05 20.10
CA PRO A 99 26.48 24.28 21.53
C PRO A 99 25.18 25.08 21.77
N ASP A 100 24.51 24.84 22.89
CA ASP A 100 23.21 25.49 23.21
C ASP A 100 23.27 27.03 23.17
N SER A 101 24.41 27.61 23.50
CA SER A 101 24.64 29.06 23.47
C SER A 101 24.75 29.67 22.06
N SER A 102 24.94 28.87 21.02
CA SER A 102 25.08 29.31 19.63
C SER A 102 23.93 28.88 18.70
N LYS A 103 22.92 28.18 19.21
CA LYS A 103 21.76 27.81 18.42
C LYS A 103 20.92 29.03 18.10
N THR A 104 20.68 29.24 16.82
CA THR A 104 19.74 30.25 16.36
C THR A 104 18.31 29.75 16.52
N GLN A 105 17.38 30.68 16.77
CA GLN A 105 15.95 30.37 16.81
C GLN A 105 15.48 29.60 15.55
N GLN A 106 16.05 29.95 14.39
CA GLN A 106 15.74 29.31 13.11
C GLN A 106 16.12 27.82 13.08
N GLU A 107 17.21 27.42 13.70
CA GLU A 107 17.66 26.02 13.78
C GLU A 107 16.74 25.21 14.67
N VAL A 108 16.30 25.77 15.80
CA VAL A 108 15.34 25.14 16.69
C VAL A 108 14.00 24.94 15.97
N ILE A 109 13.51 25.95 15.25
CA ILE A 109 12.26 25.84 14.46
C ILE A 109 12.40 24.77 13.37
N SER A 110 13.53 24.76 12.65
CA SER A 110 13.78 23.75 11.61
C SER A 110 13.79 22.34 12.20
N SER A 111 14.41 22.14 13.36
CA SER A 111 14.37 20.87 14.06
C SER A 111 12.94 20.42 14.37
N HIS A 112 12.08 21.31 14.87
CA HIS A 112 10.68 20.97 15.15
C HIS A 112 9.90 20.61 13.88
N ILE A 113 10.13 21.27 12.76
CA ILE A 113 9.52 20.94 11.49
C ILE A 113 9.94 19.54 11.03
N PHE A 114 11.23 19.22 11.07
CA PHE A 114 11.73 17.90 10.69
C PHE A 114 11.26 16.80 11.65
N THR A 115 11.15 17.09 12.94
CA THR A 115 10.57 16.17 13.92
C THR A 115 9.09 15.87 13.61
N ALA A 116 8.30 16.89 13.27
CA ALA A 116 6.91 16.71 12.87
C ALA A 116 6.79 15.88 11.58
N LEU A 117 7.66 16.11 10.59
CA LEU A 117 7.74 15.30 9.37
C LEU A 117 8.13 13.86 9.66
N ALA A 118 9.10 13.63 10.54
CA ALA A 118 9.49 12.30 10.98
C ALA A 118 8.30 11.55 11.61
N MET A 119 7.57 12.19 12.51
CA MET A 119 6.38 11.61 13.13
C MET A 119 5.29 11.28 12.09
N ALA A 120 5.04 12.16 11.11
CA ALA A 120 4.07 11.91 10.06
C ALA A 120 4.45 10.64 9.25
N MET A 121 5.70 10.50 8.83
CA MET A 121 6.19 9.34 8.08
C MET A 121 6.19 8.06 8.93
N GLN A 122 6.62 8.14 10.18
CA GLN A 122 6.62 6.99 11.10
C GLN A 122 5.20 6.52 11.43
N SER A 123 4.25 7.44 11.54
CA SER A 123 2.83 7.07 11.74
C SER A 123 2.22 6.36 10.53
N GLU A 124 2.60 6.74 9.31
CA GLU A 124 2.21 6.01 8.09
C GLU A 124 2.79 4.60 8.05
N ALA A 125 4.02 4.43 8.54
CA ALA A 125 4.67 3.14 8.69
C ALA A 125 4.01 2.27 9.79
N GLY A 126 3.18 2.86 10.66
CA GLY A 126 2.54 2.20 11.79
C GLY A 126 3.38 2.18 13.06
N ASN A 127 4.46 2.97 13.14
CA ASN A 127 5.35 3.07 14.30
C ASN A 127 4.84 4.14 15.29
N PHE A 128 3.74 3.84 15.97
CA PHE A 128 3.08 4.77 16.91
C PHE A 128 3.88 4.98 18.19
N GLU A 129 4.63 3.98 18.63
CA GLU A 129 5.50 4.08 19.80
C GLU A 129 6.57 5.18 19.64
N TYR A 130 7.17 5.28 18.44
CA TYR A 130 8.07 6.37 18.11
C TYR A 130 7.37 7.74 18.25
N CYS A 131 6.14 7.87 17.72
CA CYS A 131 5.38 9.11 17.81
C CYS A 131 5.08 9.48 19.27
N GLU A 132 4.64 8.53 20.10
CA GLU A 132 4.35 8.75 21.53
C GLU A 132 5.60 9.19 22.30
N SER A 133 6.72 8.51 22.08
CA SER A 133 8.01 8.85 22.71
C SER A 133 8.45 10.26 22.32
N THR A 134 8.40 10.57 21.02
CA THR A 134 8.80 11.89 20.49
C THR A 134 7.92 13.00 21.04
N ILE A 135 6.60 12.82 21.05
CA ILE A 135 5.66 13.78 21.65
C ILE A 135 5.95 13.95 23.14
N GLY A 136 6.21 12.86 23.86
CA GLY A 136 6.56 12.91 25.27
C GLY A 136 7.83 13.73 25.55
N HIS A 137 8.78 13.74 24.62
CA HIS A 137 9.96 14.61 24.71
C HIS A 137 9.63 16.07 24.40
N LEU A 138 8.87 16.33 23.33
CA LEU A 138 8.46 17.68 22.93
C LEU A 138 7.66 18.39 24.03
N LEU A 139 6.73 17.70 24.67
CA LEU A 139 5.90 18.25 25.73
C LEU A 139 6.69 18.64 27.00
N LYS A 140 7.90 18.09 27.15
CA LYS A 140 8.81 18.43 28.27
C LYS A 140 9.74 19.61 27.95
N MET A 141 9.82 20.02 26.69
CA MET A 141 10.66 21.15 26.30
C MET A 141 10.07 22.47 26.77
N ASP A 142 10.92 23.32 27.31
CA ASP A 142 10.55 24.71 27.62
C ASP A 142 10.54 25.53 26.33
N ILE A 143 9.34 25.93 25.90
CA ILE A 143 9.10 26.68 24.66
C ILE A 143 8.82 28.17 24.91
N THR A 144 8.96 28.61 26.13
CA THR A 144 8.62 30.02 26.52
C THR A 144 9.42 31.07 25.72
N ASN A 145 10.57 30.70 25.19
CA ASN A 145 11.46 31.55 24.42
C ASN A 145 11.41 31.34 22.91
N LEU A 146 10.47 30.47 22.41
CA LEU A 146 10.38 30.15 21.00
C LEU A 146 9.35 31.04 20.31
N GLU A 147 9.81 32.07 19.65
CA GLU A 147 8.98 32.98 18.85
C GLU A 147 8.79 32.44 17.44
N LEU A 148 7.63 31.87 17.16
CA LEU A 148 7.25 31.41 15.84
C LEU A 148 6.42 32.46 15.11
N ASN A 149 6.78 32.76 13.86
CA ASN A 149 5.87 33.51 13.00
C ASN A 149 4.67 32.65 12.61
N GLU A 150 3.58 33.29 12.18
CA GLU A 150 2.35 32.63 11.83
C GLU A 150 2.53 31.54 10.76
N GLY A 151 3.38 31.78 9.76
CA GLY A 151 3.66 30.81 8.69
C GLY A 151 4.35 29.54 9.22
N GLN A 152 5.30 29.69 10.12
CA GLN A 152 6.03 28.56 10.74
C GLN A 152 5.11 27.73 11.62
N ARG A 153 4.27 28.35 12.44
CA ARG A 153 3.26 27.68 13.26
C ARG A 153 2.27 26.93 12.41
N ASN A 154 1.74 27.58 11.37
CA ASN A 154 0.78 26.95 10.45
C ASN A 154 1.41 25.77 9.72
N ASN A 155 2.71 25.82 9.41
CA ASN A 155 3.42 24.71 8.79
C ASN A 155 3.53 23.51 9.73
N ILE A 156 3.99 23.73 10.97
CA ILE A 156 4.09 22.66 11.98
C ILE A 156 2.71 22.07 12.25
N PHE A 157 1.69 22.90 12.42
CA PHE A 157 0.31 22.44 12.64
C PHE A 157 -0.21 21.65 11.43
N GLY A 158 0.01 22.14 10.21
CA GLY A 158 -0.38 21.45 8.97
C GLY A 158 0.29 20.08 8.81
N ILE A 159 1.53 19.91 9.25
CA ILE A 159 2.23 18.62 9.27
C ILE A 159 1.63 17.73 10.38
N ALA A 160 1.42 18.26 11.58
CA ALA A 160 0.87 17.52 12.70
C ALA A 160 -0.50 16.90 12.38
N VAL A 161 -1.37 17.64 11.69
CA VAL A 161 -2.69 17.14 11.26
C VAL A 161 -2.59 15.98 10.25
N ARG A 162 -1.48 15.85 9.53
CA ARG A 162 -1.23 14.75 8.57
C ARG A 162 -0.78 13.45 9.25
N ILE A 163 -0.50 13.46 10.55
CA ILE A 163 -0.14 12.24 11.27
C ILE A 163 -1.29 11.23 11.18
N SER A 164 -0.98 10.05 10.67
CA SER A 164 -1.96 8.98 10.45
C SER A 164 -2.40 8.32 11.75
N SER A 165 -3.64 7.85 11.81
CA SER A 165 -4.15 7.08 12.96
C SER A 165 -3.92 7.77 14.31
N GLN A 166 -4.23 9.05 14.40
CA GLN A 166 -4.04 9.91 15.59
C GLN A 166 -4.66 9.31 16.87
N ASN A 167 -5.75 8.57 16.74
CA ASN A 167 -6.43 7.87 17.83
C ASN A 167 -5.63 6.71 18.46
N LYS A 168 -4.54 6.30 17.80
CA LYS A 168 -3.61 5.28 18.31
C LYS A 168 -2.42 5.86 19.07
N ILE A 169 -2.31 7.18 19.13
CA ILE A 169 -1.24 7.90 19.81
C ILE A 169 -1.86 8.57 21.04
N SER A 170 -1.57 8.04 22.22
CA SER A 170 -2.27 8.41 23.46
C SER A 170 -2.12 9.88 23.85
N ASN A 171 -0.97 10.48 23.60
CA ASN A 171 -0.64 11.87 23.94
C ASN A 171 -0.78 12.86 22.76
N PHE A 172 -1.44 12.44 21.67
CA PHE A 172 -1.63 13.29 20.49
C PHE A 172 -2.48 14.55 20.75
N PRO A 173 -3.58 14.49 21.52
CA PRO A 173 -4.37 15.68 21.83
C PRO A 173 -3.57 16.76 22.58
N GLU A 174 -2.67 16.36 23.46
CA GLU A 174 -1.77 17.26 24.19
C GLU A 174 -0.77 17.89 23.24
N TYR A 175 -0.23 17.13 22.31
CA TYR A 175 0.67 17.63 21.27
C TYR A 175 0.01 18.69 20.41
N ILE A 176 -1.22 18.49 19.95
CA ILE A 176 -1.95 19.49 19.17
C ILE A 176 -2.18 20.78 19.97
N LYS A 177 -2.52 20.67 21.26
CA LYS A 177 -2.65 21.83 22.14
C LYS A 177 -1.31 22.57 22.29
N TRP A 178 -0.22 21.81 22.46
CA TRP A 178 1.13 22.35 22.56
C TRP A 178 1.53 23.10 21.27
N VAL A 179 1.31 22.51 20.09
CA VAL A 179 1.58 23.16 18.79
C VAL A 179 0.75 24.46 18.64
N ALA A 180 -0.51 24.44 19.06
CA ALA A 180 -1.39 25.60 19.00
C ALA A 180 -0.96 26.71 19.98
N ALA A 181 -0.27 26.37 21.05
CA ALA A 181 0.24 27.30 22.06
C ALA A 181 1.58 27.93 21.69
N LEU A 182 2.28 27.42 20.64
CA LEU A 182 3.51 28.04 20.11
C LEU A 182 3.18 29.44 19.56
N ARG A 183 3.78 30.45 20.14
CA ARG A 183 3.52 31.86 19.82
C ARG A 183 4.51 32.40 18.83
#